data_ab7537856c1f341a262d85b73d755fcc
#
_entry.id   ab7537856c1f341a262d85b73d755fcc
#
_cell.length_a   1.000
_cell.length_b   1.000
_cell.length_c   1.000
_cell.angle_alpha   90.00
_cell.angle_beta   90.00
_cell.angle_gamma   90.00
#
_symmetry.space_group_name_H-M   'P 1'
#
loop_
_entity.id
_entity.type
_entity.pdbx_description
1 polymer ?
#
loop_
_entity_poly.entity_id
_entity_poly.type
_entity_poly.pdbx_seq_one_letter_code
_entity_poly.pdbx_strand_id
1 'polypeptide(L)'
;VYADCTGSKPEGLSANTMRLYGTGRTKYAGIYQDIPISGSKGDVFVAGGWSLNFSKPRKGEDFRYNIRVAFLKAGTSSTRVNTSSIEWSEEWTDWQFAAGPVVAPCDYTSIRFNVDYERNINYAEFGGLFLHKEEFGQTYVYDSRGNVLSAKNAASLQDGATYDAFDNILTYFQPGRSAAVKTVMEWGESDDEKKKHLLRKSTSPLGTVSEYTYDAYGNQLTTKTSDGMAFMQTTTVYDEQGNHVKQQIDARGMAETRQTDDELDTLQSVTDARGQVLHYTYDRNRRVTKASTTADGREYTNTFAYTKDKLTQVKHNTSDNASEDVAYTL
;
A
#
# COMPACT_ATOMS: atom_id res chain seq x y z
N VAL A 1 -33.71 -12.76 -24.23
CA VAL A 1 -33.35 -13.38 -25.53
C VAL A 1 -31.98 -12.84 -25.91
N TYR A 2 -31.03 -13.73 -26.13
CA TYR A 2 -29.70 -13.36 -26.66
C TYR A 2 -29.87 -12.87 -28.09
N ALA A 3 -29.20 -11.80 -28.44
CA ALA A 3 -29.16 -11.27 -29.79
C ALA A 3 -27.71 -10.97 -30.17
N ASP A 4 -27.39 -11.08 -31.43
CA ASP A 4 -26.13 -10.56 -31.94
C ASP A 4 -26.10 -9.05 -31.70
N CYS A 5 -24.93 -8.55 -31.26
CA CYS A 5 -24.75 -7.14 -30.99
C CYS A 5 -24.93 -6.32 -32.27
N THR A 6 -25.81 -5.35 -32.25
CA THR A 6 -26.04 -4.42 -33.35
C THR A 6 -25.16 -3.17 -33.19
N GLY A 7 -24.57 -2.75 -34.31
CA GLY A 7 -23.69 -1.58 -34.33
C GLY A 7 -22.23 -1.83 -33.88
N SER A 8 -21.43 -0.78 -33.88
CA SER A 8 -20.04 -0.79 -33.40
C SER A 8 -20.05 -0.92 -31.88
N LYS A 9 -19.68 -2.09 -31.36
CA LYS A 9 -19.68 -2.34 -29.93
C LYS A 9 -18.42 -1.79 -29.27
N PRO A 10 -18.50 -1.40 -27.99
CA PRO A 10 -17.32 -1.05 -27.20
C PRO A 10 -16.31 -2.20 -27.10
N GLU A 11 -15.04 -1.87 -27.04
CA GLU A 11 -13.95 -2.84 -26.81
C GLU A 11 -14.19 -3.62 -25.51
N GLY A 12 -13.99 -4.93 -25.54
CA GLY A 12 -14.21 -5.81 -24.39
C GLY A 12 -15.65 -6.25 -24.15
N LEU A 13 -16.63 -5.71 -24.87
CA LEU A 13 -18.01 -6.20 -24.79
C LEU A 13 -18.15 -7.51 -25.58
N SER A 14 -18.80 -8.52 -24.99
CA SER A 14 -19.04 -9.82 -25.63
C SER A 14 -19.85 -9.64 -26.92
N ALA A 15 -19.69 -10.59 -27.88
CA ALA A 15 -20.45 -10.59 -29.13
C ALA A 15 -21.95 -10.69 -28.89
N ASN A 16 -22.38 -11.38 -27.84
CA ASN A 16 -23.78 -11.57 -27.51
C ASN A 16 -24.23 -10.56 -26.46
N THR A 17 -25.34 -9.90 -26.74
CA THR A 17 -26.03 -8.99 -25.85
C THR A 17 -27.40 -9.55 -25.49
N MET A 18 -27.96 -9.02 -24.44
CA MET A 18 -29.32 -9.32 -24.06
C MET A 18 -30.26 -8.23 -24.57
N ARG A 19 -31.27 -8.59 -25.31
CA ARG A 19 -32.26 -7.66 -25.87
C ARG A 19 -33.58 -7.71 -25.10
N LEU A 20 -34.05 -6.59 -24.64
CA LEU A 20 -35.38 -6.40 -24.03
C LEU A 20 -36.24 -5.57 -24.96
N TYR A 21 -37.45 -6.07 -25.25
CA TYR A 21 -38.44 -5.38 -26.08
C TYR A 21 -39.40 -4.59 -25.18
N GLY A 22 -39.61 -3.36 -25.54
CA GLY A 22 -40.63 -2.52 -24.93
C GLY A 22 -42.01 -2.99 -25.39
N THR A 23 -42.91 -3.17 -24.44
CA THR A 23 -44.26 -3.71 -24.70
C THR A 23 -45.39 -2.65 -24.55
N GLY A 24 -44.99 -1.37 -24.44
CA GLY A 24 -45.92 -0.26 -24.29
C GLY A 24 -46.25 0.08 -22.82
N ARG A 25 -47.32 0.90 -22.62
CA ARG A 25 -47.55 1.56 -21.32
C ARG A 25 -47.93 0.63 -20.14
N THR A 26 -48.25 -0.61 -20.37
CA THR A 26 -48.93 -1.46 -19.37
C THR A 26 -48.17 -2.68 -18.91
N LYS A 27 -47.00 -2.99 -19.49
CA LYS A 27 -46.27 -4.21 -19.16
C LYS A 27 -44.88 -3.92 -18.64
N TYR A 28 -44.50 -4.67 -17.62
CA TYR A 28 -43.11 -4.75 -17.14
C TYR A 28 -42.26 -5.50 -18.17
N ALA A 29 -41.18 -4.89 -18.61
CA ALA A 29 -40.11 -5.54 -19.35
C ALA A 29 -38.83 -5.38 -18.55
N GLY A 30 -38.32 -6.46 -18.02
CA GLY A 30 -37.12 -6.47 -17.23
C GLY A 30 -36.66 -7.90 -17.02
N ILE A 31 -35.43 -8.03 -16.62
CA ILE A 31 -34.88 -9.29 -16.14
C ILE A 31 -34.21 -9.08 -14.81
N TYR A 32 -34.08 -10.15 -14.06
CA TYR A 32 -33.35 -10.13 -12.83
C TYR A 32 -32.58 -11.41 -12.59
N GLN A 33 -31.59 -11.31 -11.74
CA GLN A 33 -30.86 -12.44 -11.18
C GLN A 33 -30.85 -12.30 -9.65
N ASP A 34 -31.23 -13.36 -8.95
CA ASP A 34 -31.05 -13.47 -7.52
C ASP A 34 -29.67 -14.09 -7.24
N ILE A 35 -28.86 -13.37 -6.44
CA ILE A 35 -27.49 -13.73 -6.06
C ILE A 35 -27.55 -14.15 -4.60
N PRO A 36 -27.29 -15.44 -4.27
CA PRO A 36 -27.38 -15.94 -2.91
C PRO A 36 -26.12 -15.58 -2.11
N ILE A 37 -26.02 -14.34 -1.69
CA ILE A 37 -24.94 -13.81 -0.87
C ILE A 37 -25.54 -13.09 0.33
N SER A 38 -25.00 -13.35 1.52
CA SER A 38 -25.39 -12.68 2.76
C SER A 38 -24.38 -11.60 3.14
N GLY A 39 -24.84 -10.58 3.84
CA GLY A 39 -23.99 -9.51 4.35
C GLY A 39 -24.76 -8.57 5.26
N SER A 40 -24.10 -7.45 5.59
CA SER A 40 -24.58 -6.51 6.60
C SER A 40 -24.99 -5.17 5.99
N LYS A 41 -25.82 -4.46 6.72
CA LYS A 41 -26.13 -3.05 6.44
C LYS A 41 -24.83 -2.25 6.33
N GLY A 42 -24.72 -1.45 5.26
CA GLY A 42 -23.54 -0.64 4.98
C GLY A 42 -22.53 -1.28 4.04
N ASP A 43 -22.68 -2.57 3.68
CA ASP A 43 -21.87 -3.16 2.61
C ASP A 43 -22.00 -2.34 1.33
N VAL A 44 -20.88 -2.03 0.69
CA VAL A 44 -20.82 -1.23 -0.53
C VAL A 44 -20.60 -2.13 -1.74
N PHE A 45 -21.33 -1.86 -2.80
CA PHE A 45 -21.19 -2.52 -4.10
C PHE A 45 -21.04 -1.47 -5.18
N VAL A 46 -20.48 -1.84 -6.32
CA VAL A 46 -20.59 -1.09 -7.57
C VAL A 46 -21.34 -1.95 -8.56
N ALA A 47 -22.40 -1.40 -9.11
CA ALA A 47 -23.20 -2.02 -10.16
C ALA A 47 -23.08 -1.20 -11.44
N GLY A 48 -23.14 -1.85 -12.59
CA GLY A 48 -23.06 -1.15 -13.88
C GLY A 48 -23.19 -2.05 -15.07
N GLY A 49 -23.05 -1.43 -16.25
CA GLY A 49 -23.05 -2.13 -17.52
C GLY A 49 -23.26 -1.20 -18.71
N TRP A 50 -23.19 -1.80 -19.88
CA TRP A 50 -23.43 -1.14 -21.16
C TRP A 50 -24.86 -1.32 -21.62
N SER A 51 -25.42 -0.30 -22.26
CA SER A 51 -26.70 -0.39 -22.95
C SER A 51 -26.71 0.42 -24.24
N LEU A 52 -27.49 -0.05 -25.21
CA LEU A 52 -27.77 0.60 -26.48
C LEU A 52 -29.28 0.63 -26.65
N ASN A 53 -29.88 1.80 -26.83
CA ASN A 53 -31.28 1.89 -27.24
C ASN A 53 -31.38 2.33 -28.71
N PHE A 54 -32.41 1.85 -29.43
CA PHE A 54 -32.60 2.15 -30.84
C PHE A 54 -33.52 3.32 -31.12
N SER A 55 -34.16 3.85 -30.12
CA SER A 55 -34.98 5.04 -30.23
C SER A 55 -35.18 5.61 -28.83
N LYS A 56 -35.47 6.92 -28.76
CA LYS A 56 -35.76 7.55 -27.48
C LYS A 56 -36.88 6.79 -26.77
N PRO A 57 -36.61 6.26 -25.57
CA PRO A 57 -37.65 5.67 -24.74
C PRO A 57 -38.75 6.70 -24.42
N ARG A 58 -39.90 6.21 -24.02
CA ARG A 58 -40.96 7.11 -23.59
C ARG A 58 -40.61 7.79 -22.28
N LYS A 59 -40.82 9.12 -22.21
CA LYS A 59 -40.75 9.86 -20.97
C LYS A 59 -42.10 9.75 -20.21
N GLY A 60 -42.05 9.57 -18.91
CA GLY A 60 -43.20 9.55 -18.03
C GLY A 60 -42.85 9.08 -16.63
N GLU A 61 -43.73 9.35 -15.67
CA GLU A 61 -43.47 9.03 -14.24
C GLU A 61 -43.19 7.56 -13.96
N ASP A 62 -43.62 6.68 -14.83
CA ASP A 62 -43.53 5.24 -14.67
C ASP A 62 -42.52 4.55 -15.61
N PHE A 63 -41.76 5.33 -16.36
CA PHE A 63 -40.75 4.85 -17.29
C PHE A 63 -39.51 4.38 -16.53
N ARG A 64 -38.91 3.25 -16.96
CA ARG A 64 -37.62 2.75 -16.42
C ARG A 64 -36.71 2.27 -17.53
N TYR A 65 -35.49 2.77 -17.49
CA TYR A 65 -34.38 2.33 -18.31
C TYR A 65 -33.12 2.38 -17.44
N ASN A 66 -32.99 1.37 -16.57
CA ASN A 66 -32.00 1.43 -15.49
C ASN A 66 -31.56 0.05 -14.99
N ILE A 67 -30.52 0.08 -14.15
CA ILE A 67 -30.16 -1.01 -13.25
C ILE A 67 -30.73 -0.67 -11.86
N ARG A 68 -31.33 -1.67 -11.24
CA ARG A 68 -31.86 -1.56 -9.86
C ARG A 68 -31.38 -2.75 -9.04
N VAL A 69 -30.86 -2.48 -7.88
CA VAL A 69 -30.39 -3.50 -6.93
C VAL A 69 -31.32 -3.53 -5.71
N ALA A 70 -31.73 -4.71 -5.30
CA ALA A 70 -32.61 -4.91 -4.15
C ALA A 70 -32.04 -5.99 -3.22
N PHE A 71 -32.09 -5.71 -1.92
CA PHE A 71 -31.57 -6.61 -0.89
C PHE A 71 -32.72 -7.33 -0.18
N LEU A 72 -32.66 -8.67 -0.11
CA LEU A 72 -33.60 -9.45 0.69
C LEU A 72 -33.21 -9.31 2.16
N LYS A 73 -34.07 -8.68 2.95
CA LYS A 73 -33.82 -8.41 4.36
C LYS A 73 -33.64 -9.71 5.14
N ALA A 74 -32.58 -9.79 5.94
CA ALA A 74 -32.32 -10.92 6.81
C ALA A 74 -33.48 -11.16 7.81
N GLY A 75 -33.79 -12.42 8.07
CA GLY A 75 -34.92 -12.80 8.92
C GLY A 75 -36.30 -12.73 8.23
N THR A 76 -36.34 -12.46 6.90
CA THR A 76 -37.57 -12.48 6.10
C THR A 76 -37.43 -13.38 4.89
N SER A 77 -38.54 -13.92 4.38
CA SER A 77 -38.53 -14.78 3.17
C SER A 77 -38.82 -14.01 1.87
N SER A 78 -39.36 -12.79 1.96
CA SER A 78 -39.87 -12.07 0.78
C SER A 78 -39.61 -10.56 0.78
N THR A 79 -39.27 -9.96 1.93
CA THR A 79 -39.13 -8.51 2.04
C THR A 79 -37.80 -8.08 1.40
N ARG A 80 -37.89 -7.35 0.28
CA ARG A 80 -36.75 -6.74 -0.40
C ARG A 80 -36.74 -5.24 -0.21
N VAL A 81 -35.58 -4.68 0.04
CA VAL A 81 -35.34 -3.23 0.13
C VAL A 81 -34.58 -2.80 -1.11
N ASN A 82 -35.17 -1.90 -1.89
CA ASN A 82 -34.55 -1.35 -3.09
C ASN A 82 -33.54 -0.25 -2.72
N THR A 83 -32.52 -0.12 -3.56
CA THR A 83 -31.60 1.01 -3.56
C THR A 83 -31.97 2.03 -4.64
N SER A 84 -31.21 3.10 -4.75
CA SER A 84 -31.29 4.03 -5.87
C SER A 84 -30.98 3.30 -7.18
N SER A 85 -31.63 3.72 -8.27
CA SER A 85 -31.37 3.19 -9.61
C SER A 85 -30.16 3.85 -10.25
N ILE A 86 -29.52 3.11 -11.16
CA ILE A 86 -28.44 3.59 -12.01
C ILE A 86 -29.02 3.69 -13.41
N GLU A 87 -29.21 4.93 -13.88
CA GLU A 87 -29.95 5.23 -15.09
C GLU A 87 -29.01 5.27 -16.31
N TRP A 88 -29.47 4.73 -17.45
CA TRP A 88 -28.91 5.08 -18.75
C TRP A 88 -29.65 6.28 -19.32
N SER A 89 -28.93 7.10 -20.09
CA SER A 89 -29.53 8.24 -20.77
C SER A 89 -30.51 7.80 -21.84
N GLU A 90 -31.73 8.32 -21.79
CA GLU A 90 -32.74 8.10 -22.82
C GLU A 90 -32.48 8.88 -24.13
N GLU A 91 -31.59 9.86 -24.08
CA GLU A 91 -31.31 10.76 -25.21
C GLU A 91 -30.23 10.19 -26.14
N TRP A 92 -29.44 9.23 -25.65
CA TRP A 92 -28.35 8.62 -26.41
C TRP A 92 -28.80 7.36 -27.12
N THR A 93 -28.55 7.31 -28.41
CA THR A 93 -28.89 6.16 -29.27
C THR A 93 -27.68 5.34 -29.67
N ASP A 94 -26.55 5.53 -29.01
CA ASP A 94 -25.32 4.74 -29.14
C ASP A 94 -25.03 4.00 -27.84
N TRP A 95 -24.02 3.13 -27.85
CA TRP A 95 -23.59 2.42 -26.66
C TRP A 95 -23.18 3.40 -25.57
N GLN A 96 -23.75 3.22 -24.40
CA GLN A 96 -23.47 4.03 -23.22
C GLN A 96 -23.19 3.14 -22.01
N PHE A 97 -22.24 3.56 -21.21
CA PHE A 97 -21.89 2.92 -19.96
C PHE A 97 -22.49 3.68 -18.79
N ALA A 98 -23.13 2.97 -17.88
CA ALA A 98 -23.56 3.53 -16.59
C ALA A 98 -23.09 2.63 -15.46
N ALA A 99 -22.56 3.24 -14.41
CA ALA A 99 -22.19 2.56 -13.19
C ALA A 99 -22.36 3.50 -11.98
N GLY A 100 -22.58 2.92 -10.82
CA GLY A 100 -22.73 3.69 -9.60
C GLY A 100 -22.62 2.83 -8.34
N PRO A 101 -22.40 3.49 -7.19
CA PRO A 101 -22.33 2.82 -5.90
C PRO A 101 -23.73 2.37 -5.44
N VAL A 102 -23.74 1.23 -4.77
CA VAL A 102 -24.95 0.64 -4.16
C VAL A 102 -24.61 0.28 -2.72
N VAL A 103 -25.27 0.88 -1.75
CA VAL A 103 -25.06 0.61 -0.32
C VAL A 103 -26.20 -0.25 0.20
N ALA A 104 -25.87 -1.36 0.87
CA ALA A 104 -26.87 -2.23 1.48
C ALA A 104 -27.63 -1.50 2.60
N PRO A 105 -28.94 -1.34 2.47
CA PRO A 105 -29.75 -0.58 3.43
C PRO A 105 -30.11 -1.36 4.71
N CYS A 106 -29.86 -2.67 4.72
CA CYS A 106 -30.15 -3.58 5.82
C CYS A 106 -29.24 -4.80 5.74
N ASP A 107 -29.20 -5.60 6.82
CA ASP A 107 -28.64 -6.95 6.78
C ASP A 107 -29.45 -7.79 5.79
N TYR A 108 -28.79 -8.62 4.99
CA TYR A 108 -29.42 -9.30 3.87
C TYR A 108 -28.93 -10.75 3.71
N THR A 109 -29.75 -11.56 3.03
CA THR A 109 -29.47 -12.98 2.73
C THR A 109 -29.38 -13.27 1.22
N SER A 110 -29.80 -12.34 0.37
CA SER A 110 -29.57 -12.39 -1.08
C SER A 110 -29.71 -10.99 -1.68
N ILE A 111 -29.15 -10.82 -2.87
CA ILE A 111 -29.24 -9.59 -3.66
C ILE A 111 -29.98 -9.92 -4.96
N ARG A 112 -30.92 -9.07 -5.36
CA ARG A 112 -31.53 -9.10 -6.69
C ARG A 112 -30.96 -7.98 -7.53
N PHE A 113 -30.30 -8.33 -8.60
CA PHE A 113 -29.84 -7.42 -9.63
C PHE A 113 -30.88 -7.38 -10.75
N ASN A 114 -31.46 -6.22 -11.01
CA ASN A 114 -32.49 -6.02 -12.03
C ASN A 114 -31.95 -5.14 -13.15
N VAL A 115 -32.35 -5.44 -14.37
CA VAL A 115 -32.28 -4.55 -15.52
C VAL A 115 -33.69 -4.29 -15.99
N ASP A 116 -34.14 -3.06 -15.85
CA ASP A 116 -35.51 -2.66 -16.13
C ASP A 116 -35.58 -1.85 -17.44
N TYR A 117 -36.45 -2.24 -18.35
CA TYR A 117 -36.83 -1.51 -19.56
C TYR A 117 -38.36 -1.40 -19.62
N GLU A 118 -38.93 -0.90 -18.56
CA GLU A 118 -40.36 -0.91 -18.34
C GLU A 118 -41.07 0.26 -19.01
N ARG A 119 -42.25 -0.01 -19.55
CA ARG A 119 -43.17 0.96 -20.18
C ARG A 119 -42.54 1.70 -21.38
N ASN A 120 -41.65 1.03 -22.04
CA ASN A 120 -40.95 1.49 -23.22
C ASN A 120 -41.55 0.96 -24.50
N ILE A 121 -41.08 1.52 -25.61
CA ILE A 121 -41.34 1.04 -26.98
C ILE A 121 -40.02 0.60 -27.61
N ASN A 122 -40.09 -0.13 -28.73
CA ASN A 122 -38.91 -0.64 -29.41
C ASN A 122 -38.13 -1.63 -28.56
N TYR A 123 -36.81 -1.57 -28.57
CA TYR A 123 -35.95 -2.42 -27.75
C TYR A 123 -34.68 -1.72 -27.32
N ALA A 124 -34.06 -2.26 -26.29
CA ALA A 124 -32.71 -1.93 -25.88
C ALA A 124 -31.85 -3.18 -25.72
N GLU A 125 -30.56 -3.05 -25.97
CA GLU A 125 -29.57 -4.10 -25.79
C GLU A 125 -28.76 -3.78 -24.54
N PHE A 126 -28.37 -4.83 -23.81
CA PHE A 126 -27.61 -4.75 -22.58
C PHE A 126 -26.47 -5.74 -22.62
N GLY A 127 -25.28 -5.34 -22.13
CA GLY A 127 -24.12 -6.19 -22.07
C GLY A 127 -23.10 -5.74 -21.03
N GLY A 128 -22.17 -6.62 -20.67
CA GLY A 128 -21.16 -6.30 -19.68
C GLY A 128 -21.72 -5.89 -18.32
N LEU A 129 -22.88 -6.45 -17.94
CA LEU A 129 -23.53 -6.18 -16.67
C LEU A 129 -22.72 -6.77 -15.52
N PHE A 130 -22.54 -6.02 -14.44
CA PHE A 130 -21.78 -6.45 -13.28
C PHE A 130 -22.34 -5.93 -11.97
N LEU A 131 -22.05 -6.66 -10.92
CA LEU A 131 -22.20 -6.25 -9.52
C LEU A 131 -20.96 -6.73 -8.77
N HIS A 132 -20.13 -5.81 -8.32
CA HIS A 132 -18.95 -6.08 -7.51
C HIS A 132 -19.18 -5.60 -6.09
N LYS A 133 -18.87 -6.44 -5.09
CA LYS A 133 -18.79 -5.97 -3.71
C LYS A 133 -17.48 -5.21 -3.56
N GLU A 134 -17.58 -3.97 -3.12
CA GLU A 134 -16.44 -3.15 -2.74
C GLU A 134 -16.00 -3.56 -1.34
N GLU A 135 -14.98 -4.37 -1.29
CA GLU A 135 -14.36 -4.77 -0.02
C GLU A 135 -13.16 -3.87 0.27
N PHE A 136 -13.38 -2.56 0.27
CA PHE A 136 -12.38 -1.59 0.70
C PHE A 136 -12.42 -1.43 2.21
N GLY A 137 -11.26 -1.56 2.79
CA GLY A 137 -11.05 -1.21 4.16
C GLY A 137 -10.50 -2.35 5.00
N GLN A 138 -9.95 -1.92 6.10
CA GLN A 138 -9.57 -2.76 7.22
C GLN A 138 -10.48 -2.40 8.38
N THR A 139 -10.87 -3.40 9.16
CA THR A 139 -11.50 -3.17 10.45
C THR A 139 -10.44 -3.28 11.54
N TYR A 140 -10.49 -2.38 12.50
CA TYR A 140 -9.52 -2.31 13.58
C TYR A 140 -10.22 -2.50 14.93
N VAL A 141 -9.53 -3.18 15.84
CA VAL A 141 -9.90 -3.24 17.25
C VAL A 141 -8.81 -2.55 18.03
N TYR A 142 -9.18 -1.66 18.92
CA TYR A 142 -8.27 -0.86 19.73
C TYR A 142 -8.41 -1.19 21.21
N ASP A 143 -7.34 -1.02 21.97
CA ASP A 143 -7.41 -0.96 23.41
C ASP A 143 -7.91 0.42 23.90
N SER A 144 -8.02 0.60 25.24
CA SER A 144 -8.46 1.86 25.84
C SER A 144 -7.48 3.02 25.66
N ARG A 145 -6.24 2.75 25.24
CA ARG A 145 -5.18 3.74 24.99
C ARG A 145 -5.05 4.10 23.51
N GLY A 146 -5.79 3.41 22.64
CA GLY A 146 -5.78 3.64 21.18
C GLY A 146 -4.80 2.75 20.41
N ASN A 147 -4.19 1.75 21.05
CA ASN A 147 -3.33 0.80 20.35
C ASN A 147 -4.15 -0.21 19.55
N VAL A 148 -3.70 -0.56 18.36
CA VAL A 148 -4.36 -1.53 17.48
C VAL A 148 -4.12 -2.95 17.99
N LEU A 149 -5.11 -3.56 18.63
CA LEU A 149 -5.07 -4.95 19.07
C LEU A 149 -5.19 -5.93 17.92
N SER A 150 -5.97 -5.60 16.92
CA SER A 150 -6.05 -6.39 15.67
C SER A 150 -6.53 -5.55 14.52
N ALA A 151 -6.10 -5.92 13.31
CA ALA A 151 -6.63 -5.43 12.05
C ALA A 151 -7.07 -6.61 11.19
N LYS A 152 -8.21 -6.48 10.52
CA LYS A 152 -8.76 -7.48 9.62
C LYS A 152 -8.99 -6.86 8.25
N ASN A 153 -8.40 -7.44 7.22
CA ASN A 153 -8.54 -6.96 5.85
C ASN A 153 -9.80 -7.50 5.15
N ALA A 154 -10.06 -7.06 3.94
CA ALA A 154 -11.19 -7.46 3.11
C ALA A 154 -11.25 -8.98 2.85
N ALA A 155 -10.11 -9.66 2.78
CA ALA A 155 -10.03 -11.12 2.65
C ALA A 155 -10.28 -11.86 3.99
N SER A 156 -10.72 -11.14 5.03
CA SER A 156 -10.91 -11.66 6.39
C SER A 156 -9.64 -12.19 7.05
N LEU A 157 -8.47 -11.85 6.52
CA LEU A 157 -7.21 -12.17 7.14
C LEU A 157 -6.95 -11.17 8.27
N GLN A 158 -6.69 -11.69 9.45
CA GLN A 158 -6.50 -10.91 10.67
C GLN A 158 -5.05 -10.97 11.12
N ASP A 159 -4.49 -9.84 11.51
CA ASP A 159 -3.29 -9.73 12.33
C ASP A 159 -3.66 -9.40 13.78
N GLY A 160 -2.66 -9.36 14.64
CA GLY A 160 -2.88 -8.95 16.02
C GLY A 160 -1.60 -8.61 16.74
N ALA A 161 -1.73 -7.72 17.73
CA ALA A 161 -0.65 -7.28 18.59
C ALA A 161 -1.08 -7.21 20.06
N THR A 162 -0.10 -7.34 20.95
CA THR A 162 -0.25 -7.03 22.38
C THR A 162 0.79 -6.00 22.78
N TYR A 163 0.47 -5.22 23.79
CA TYR A 163 1.29 -4.09 24.20
C TYR A 163 1.59 -4.14 25.71
N ASP A 164 2.68 -3.53 26.12
CA ASP A 164 2.99 -3.25 27.53
C ASP A 164 2.28 -1.98 28.03
N ALA A 165 2.60 -1.57 29.25
CA ALA A 165 2.04 -0.36 29.87
C ALA A 165 2.53 0.95 29.22
N PHE A 166 3.55 0.90 28.40
CA PHE A 166 4.19 2.03 27.72
C PHE A 166 3.90 2.05 26.21
N ASP A 167 2.94 1.25 25.73
CA ASP A 167 2.52 1.12 24.34
C ASP A 167 3.57 0.48 23.41
N ASN A 168 4.56 -0.22 23.98
CA ASN A 168 5.48 -1.01 23.18
C ASN A 168 4.82 -2.35 22.79
N ILE A 169 5.04 -2.81 21.55
CA ILE A 169 4.52 -4.09 21.07
C ILE A 169 5.25 -5.25 21.74
N LEU A 170 4.54 -6.07 22.51
CA LEU A 170 5.08 -7.30 23.11
C LEU A 170 5.01 -8.49 22.18
N THR A 171 3.92 -8.62 21.44
CA THR A 171 3.74 -9.68 20.45
C THR A 171 3.04 -9.18 19.22
N TYR A 172 3.38 -9.78 18.08
CA TYR A 172 2.73 -9.49 16.80
C TYR A 172 2.64 -10.77 15.96
N PHE A 173 1.49 -11.03 15.36
CA PHE A 173 1.31 -12.07 14.34
C PHE A 173 0.74 -11.47 13.05
N GLN A 174 1.22 -12.01 11.90
CA GLN A 174 0.85 -11.51 10.58
C GLN A 174 -0.53 -11.98 10.11
N PRO A 175 -1.19 -11.23 9.21
CA PRO A 175 -2.46 -11.64 8.63
C PRO A 175 -2.40 -13.04 8.00
N GLY A 176 -3.42 -13.85 8.26
CA GLY A 176 -3.51 -15.22 7.75
C GLY A 176 -2.60 -16.24 8.44
N ARG A 177 -1.92 -15.85 9.51
CA ARG A 177 -1.17 -16.77 10.39
C ARG A 177 -1.93 -17.03 11.67
N SER A 178 -1.67 -18.20 12.27
CA SER A 178 -2.17 -18.48 13.62
C SER A 178 -1.54 -17.52 14.63
N ALA A 179 -2.30 -17.09 15.63
CA ALA A 179 -1.79 -16.29 16.75
C ALA A 179 -0.68 -17.00 17.57
N ALA A 180 -0.52 -18.32 17.40
CA ALA A 180 0.61 -19.06 17.96
C ALA A 180 1.93 -18.81 17.20
N VAL A 181 1.85 -18.39 15.94
CA VAL A 181 3.00 -18.09 15.05
C VAL A 181 3.26 -16.59 15.08
N LYS A 182 3.92 -16.12 16.12
CA LYS A 182 4.09 -14.70 16.42
C LYS A 182 5.55 -14.31 16.65
N THR A 183 5.86 -13.05 16.42
CA THR A 183 7.07 -12.41 16.90
C THR A 183 6.85 -11.99 18.34
N VAL A 184 7.85 -12.20 19.20
CA VAL A 184 7.85 -11.76 20.61
C VAL A 184 8.95 -10.71 20.77
N MET A 185 8.65 -9.63 21.47
CA MET A 185 9.55 -8.49 21.70
C MET A 185 9.71 -8.22 23.18
N GLU A 186 10.93 -7.94 23.58
CA GLU A 186 11.29 -7.55 24.96
C GLU A 186 11.94 -6.16 24.90
N TRP A 187 11.45 -5.25 25.72
CA TRP A 187 11.86 -3.86 25.72
C TRP A 187 12.76 -3.54 26.94
N GLY A 188 13.27 -2.35 27.01
CA GLY A 188 14.08 -1.86 28.13
C GLY A 188 13.32 -1.84 29.45
N GLU A 189 14.04 -1.57 30.53
CA GLU A 189 13.46 -1.58 31.87
C GLU A 189 12.48 -0.43 32.06
N SER A 190 11.37 -0.71 32.73
CA SER A 190 10.22 0.21 32.87
C SER A 190 10.47 1.43 33.74
N ASP A 191 11.51 1.40 34.57
CA ASP A 191 11.91 2.47 35.47
C ASP A 191 12.90 3.49 34.86
N ASP A 192 13.43 3.18 33.64
CA ASP A 192 14.27 4.11 32.88
C ASP A 192 13.47 4.71 31.71
N GLU A 193 13.03 5.94 31.87
CA GLU A 193 12.26 6.71 30.85
C GLU A 193 12.96 6.77 29.49
N LYS A 194 14.29 6.74 29.45
CA LYS A 194 15.07 6.79 28.21
C LYS A 194 15.16 5.44 27.53
N LYS A 195 15.06 4.36 28.29
CA LYS A 195 15.29 2.98 27.79
C LYS A 195 14.02 2.16 27.61
N LYS A 196 12.92 2.54 28.25
CA LYS A 196 11.66 1.76 28.20
C LYS A 196 11.14 1.48 26.79
N HIS A 197 11.51 2.30 25.80
CA HIS A 197 11.15 2.14 24.40
C HIS A 197 12.26 1.55 23.54
N LEU A 198 13.39 1.13 24.11
CA LEU A 198 14.47 0.48 23.37
C LEU A 198 14.24 -1.03 23.31
N LEU A 199 14.16 -1.57 22.09
CA LEU A 199 13.98 -2.99 21.86
C LEU A 199 15.24 -3.75 22.27
N ARG A 200 15.17 -4.61 23.29
CA ARG A 200 16.32 -5.40 23.77
C ARG A 200 16.42 -6.75 23.09
N LYS A 201 15.28 -7.35 22.74
CA LYS A 201 15.25 -8.67 22.14
C LYS A 201 14.01 -8.85 21.29
N SER A 202 14.17 -9.54 20.18
CA SER A 202 13.09 -9.96 19.29
C SER A 202 13.26 -11.44 18.99
N THR A 203 12.19 -12.21 19.14
CA THR A 203 12.15 -13.62 18.74
C THR A 203 11.17 -13.80 17.61
N SER A 204 11.66 -14.23 16.45
CA SER A 204 10.83 -14.47 15.27
C SER A 204 9.92 -15.70 15.47
N PRO A 205 8.87 -15.89 14.65
CA PRO A 205 8.02 -17.07 14.67
C PRO A 205 8.78 -18.39 14.43
N LEU A 206 9.95 -18.33 13.81
CA LEU A 206 10.81 -19.50 13.54
C LEU A 206 11.87 -19.74 14.63
N GLY A 207 11.84 -18.95 15.70
CA GLY A 207 12.78 -19.10 16.81
C GLY A 207 14.11 -18.34 16.64
N THR A 208 14.28 -17.59 15.53
CA THR A 208 15.46 -16.72 15.40
C THR A 208 15.38 -15.59 16.43
N VAL A 209 16.44 -15.41 17.19
CA VAL A 209 16.56 -14.40 18.24
C VAL A 209 17.49 -13.28 17.78
N SER A 210 17.05 -12.04 17.90
CA SER A 210 17.88 -10.85 17.74
C SER A 210 17.95 -10.11 19.07
N GLU A 211 19.15 -9.81 19.55
CA GLU A 211 19.45 -9.08 20.77
C GLU A 211 20.15 -7.74 20.44
N TYR A 212 19.79 -6.69 21.16
CA TYR A 212 20.26 -5.34 20.92
C TYR A 212 20.83 -4.75 22.20
N THR A 213 21.93 -4.00 22.08
CA THR A 213 22.49 -3.22 23.19
C THR A 213 22.60 -1.76 22.78
N TYR A 214 22.55 -0.87 23.76
CA TYR A 214 22.51 0.56 23.56
C TYR A 214 23.47 1.29 24.50
N ASP A 215 23.93 2.47 24.10
CA ASP A 215 24.66 3.39 24.96
C ASP A 215 23.72 4.19 25.90
N ALA A 216 24.31 5.12 26.65
CA ALA A 216 23.55 5.98 27.55
C ALA A 216 22.63 6.99 26.84
N TYR A 217 22.85 7.22 25.55
CA TYR A 217 22.08 8.15 24.71
C TYR A 217 20.93 7.46 23.96
N GLY A 218 20.91 6.12 23.98
CA GLY A 218 19.94 5.31 23.23
C GLY A 218 20.41 4.90 21.83
N ASN A 219 21.67 5.14 21.48
CA ASN A 219 22.24 4.68 20.23
C ASN A 219 22.50 3.17 20.27
N GLN A 220 22.16 2.45 19.22
CA GLN A 220 22.36 1.00 19.15
C GLN A 220 23.82 0.64 18.95
N LEU A 221 24.42 -0.07 19.92
CA LEU A 221 25.81 -0.51 19.92
C LEU A 221 25.98 -1.85 19.21
N THR A 222 25.11 -2.81 19.50
CA THR A 222 25.22 -4.15 18.88
C THR A 222 23.88 -4.67 18.41
N THR A 223 23.92 -5.48 17.34
CA THR A 223 22.85 -6.40 16.96
C THR A 223 23.45 -7.79 16.88
N LYS A 224 22.94 -8.71 17.70
CA LYS A 224 23.30 -10.12 17.66
C LYS A 224 22.10 -10.95 17.26
N THR A 225 22.21 -11.67 16.13
CA THR A 225 21.14 -12.55 15.63
C THR A 225 21.61 -13.99 15.67
N SER A 226 20.78 -14.88 16.25
CA SER A 226 21.08 -16.30 16.41
C SER A 226 19.87 -17.15 16.02
N ASP A 227 20.12 -18.29 15.41
CA ASP A 227 19.15 -19.36 15.12
C ASP A 227 19.20 -20.51 16.15
N GLY A 228 19.99 -20.34 17.21
CA GLY A 228 20.24 -21.36 18.23
C GLY A 228 21.47 -22.24 17.95
N MET A 229 22.02 -22.25 16.73
CA MET A 229 23.23 -23.02 16.37
C MET A 229 24.41 -22.09 16.16
N ALA A 230 24.20 -20.96 15.50
CA ALA A 230 25.21 -19.98 15.21
C ALA A 230 24.69 -18.57 15.51
N PHE A 231 25.58 -17.59 15.58
CA PHE A 231 25.18 -16.19 15.67
C PHE A 231 26.01 -15.32 14.73
N MET A 232 25.40 -14.22 14.34
CA MET A 232 26.04 -13.11 13.66
C MET A 232 25.90 -11.87 14.54
N GLN A 233 26.97 -11.08 14.66
CA GLN A 233 26.94 -9.85 15.43
C GLN A 233 27.53 -8.70 14.60
N THR A 234 26.85 -7.58 14.61
CA THR A 234 27.38 -6.31 14.12
C THR A 234 27.58 -5.37 15.31
N THR A 235 28.58 -4.49 15.22
CA THR A 235 28.90 -3.53 16.27
C THR A 235 29.04 -2.15 15.67
N THR A 236 28.47 -1.14 16.35
CA THR A 236 28.62 0.28 16.03
C THR A 236 29.26 0.98 17.23
N VAL A 237 30.31 1.75 16.99
CA VAL A 237 30.99 2.57 17.99
C VAL A 237 30.70 4.04 17.67
N TYR A 238 30.28 4.78 18.67
CA TYR A 238 30.02 6.22 18.57
C TYR A 238 31.15 7.03 19.22
N ASP A 239 31.15 8.33 18.99
CA ASP A 239 31.97 9.28 19.74
C ASP A 239 31.50 9.36 21.20
N GLU A 240 32.26 10.07 22.03
CA GLU A 240 31.98 10.23 23.48
C GLU A 240 30.63 10.94 23.71
N GLN A 241 30.18 11.76 22.77
CA GLN A 241 28.93 12.51 22.86
C GLN A 241 27.74 11.72 22.32
N GLY A 242 27.99 10.59 21.65
CA GLY A 242 26.97 9.76 21.01
C GLY A 242 26.38 10.34 19.73
N ASN A 243 27.03 11.34 19.12
CA ASN A 243 26.51 12.04 17.96
C ASN A 243 26.94 11.42 16.61
N HIS A 244 28.17 10.91 16.54
CA HIS A 244 28.75 10.42 15.31
C HIS A 244 29.21 8.97 15.42
N VAL A 245 28.93 8.18 14.36
CA VAL A 245 29.47 6.84 14.24
C VAL A 245 30.95 6.93 13.89
N LYS A 246 31.81 6.42 14.76
CA LYS A 246 33.28 6.33 14.57
C LYS A 246 33.68 5.01 13.90
N GLN A 247 32.97 3.91 14.17
CA GLN A 247 33.30 2.61 13.58
C GLN A 247 32.05 1.74 13.44
N GLN A 248 31.99 0.97 12.35
CA GLN A 248 31.06 -0.13 12.16
C GLN A 248 31.83 -1.42 11.89
N ILE A 249 31.46 -2.50 12.60
CA ILE A 249 32.09 -3.81 12.46
C ILE A 249 31.01 -4.79 12.00
N ASP A 250 31.24 -5.45 10.86
CA ASP A 250 30.32 -6.45 10.33
C ASP A 250 30.44 -7.79 11.08
N ALA A 251 29.55 -8.73 10.76
CA ALA A 251 29.53 -10.06 11.40
C ALA A 251 30.79 -10.93 11.12
N ARG A 252 31.64 -10.53 10.20
CA ARG A 252 32.94 -11.19 9.92
C ARG A 252 34.10 -10.51 10.66
N GLY A 253 33.81 -9.45 11.45
CA GLY A 253 34.79 -8.65 12.13
C GLY A 253 35.50 -7.61 11.25
N MET A 254 34.95 -7.35 10.05
CA MET A 254 35.51 -6.33 9.15
C MET A 254 35.01 -4.95 9.58
N ALA A 255 35.95 -4.04 9.78
CA ALA A 255 35.65 -2.72 10.33
C ALA A 255 35.73 -1.62 9.26
N GLU A 256 34.74 -0.73 9.24
CA GLU A 256 34.78 0.57 8.60
C GLU A 256 34.94 1.64 9.67
N THR A 257 35.90 2.54 9.51
CA THR A 257 36.17 3.63 10.46
C THR A 257 35.90 4.98 9.83
N ARG A 258 35.31 5.89 10.58
CA ARG A 258 34.91 7.24 10.13
C ARG A 258 35.58 8.30 11.00
N GLN A 259 36.04 9.37 10.35
CA GLN A 259 36.49 10.58 11.03
C GLN A 259 35.56 11.72 10.69
N THR A 260 35.07 12.41 11.71
CA THR A 260 34.19 13.56 11.61
C THR A 260 34.89 14.79 12.15
N ASP A 261 34.57 15.94 11.60
CA ASP A 261 34.88 17.25 12.17
C ASP A 261 33.72 17.61 13.11
N ASP A 262 34.01 17.66 14.40
CA ASP A 262 32.99 17.86 15.41
C ASP A 262 32.50 19.34 15.46
N GLU A 263 33.29 20.32 14.96
CA GLU A 263 32.86 21.72 14.86
C GLU A 263 31.96 21.97 13.67
N LEU A 264 32.29 21.35 12.54
CA LEU A 264 31.54 21.53 11.28
C LEU A 264 30.47 20.48 11.08
N ASP A 265 30.40 19.46 11.91
CA ASP A 265 29.49 18.32 11.79
C ASP A 265 29.55 17.70 10.37
N THR A 266 30.79 17.43 9.91
CA THR A 266 31.05 16.91 8.58
C THR A 266 31.95 15.67 8.59
N LEU A 267 31.66 14.69 7.73
CA LEU A 267 32.46 13.48 7.56
C LEU A 267 33.75 13.80 6.81
N GLN A 268 34.92 13.70 7.47
CA GLN A 268 36.21 14.00 6.86
C GLN A 268 36.78 12.82 6.07
N SER A 269 36.66 11.61 6.62
CA SER A 269 37.13 10.42 5.92
C SER A 269 36.39 9.15 6.35
N VAL A 270 36.40 8.18 5.44
CA VAL A 270 35.98 6.80 5.70
C VAL A 270 37.12 5.87 5.32
N THR A 271 37.49 4.99 6.23
CA THR A 271 38.47 3.92 5.99
C THR A 271 37.74 2.60 5.94
N ASP A 272 37.78 1.90 4.83
CA ASP A 272 37.16 0.59 4.69
C ASP A 272 37.97 -0.51 5.40
N ALA A 273 37.43 -1.73 5.44
CA ALA A 273 38.04 -2.86 6.09
C ALA A 273 39.37 -3.35 5.42
N ARG A 274 39.70 -2.87 4.24
CA ARG A 274 40.96 -3.14 3.54
C ARG A 274 41.99 -2.04 3.78
N GLY A 275 41.64 -1.01 4.54
CA GLY A 275 42.48 0.15 4.80
C GLY A 275 42.45 1.21 3.70
N GLN A 276 41.53 1.09 2.74
CA GLN A 276 41.33 2.09 1.70
C GLN A 276 40.64 3.31 2.32
N VAL A 277 41.21 4.50 2.14
CA VAL A 277 40.68 5.74 2.70
C VAL A 277 40.01 6.59 1.62
N LEU A 278 38.81 7.03 1.88
CA LEU A 278 38.08 8.02 1.11
C LEU A 278 38.00 9.31 1.91
N HIS A 279 38.56 10.41 1.38
CA HIS A 279 38.56 11.72 2.01
C HIS A 279 37.54 12.64 1.37
N TYR A 280 36.94 13.53 2.19
CA TYR A 280 35.97 14.54 1.75
C TYR A 280 36.46 15.94 2.10
N THR A 281 36.15 16.91 1.24
CA THR A 281 36.28 18.33 1.53
C THR A 281 34.94 19.03 1.26
N TYR A 282 34.74 20.14 1.96
CA TYR A 282 33.46 20.84 1.95
C TYR A 282 33.62 22.32 1.66
N ASP A 283 32.56 22.95 1.17
CA ASP A 283 32.47 24.39 1.10
C ASP A 283 31.88 24.97 2.42
N ARG A 284 31.74 26.30 2.48
CA ARG A 284 31.17 26.99 3.63
C ARG A 284 29.71 26.62 3.95
N ASN A 285 29.00 26.04 2.99
CA ASN A 285 27.63 25.57 3.13
C ASN A 285 27.56 24.08 3.49
N ARG A 286 28.70 23.46 3.87
CA ARG A 286 28.84 22.03 4.21
C ARG A 286 28.48 21.09 3.03
N ARG A 287 28.64 21.55 1.77
CA ARG A 287 28.45 20.71 0.60
C ARG A 287 29.78 20.12 0.18
N VAL A 288 29.79 18.82 -0.17
CA VAL A 288 31.01 18.14 -0.61
C VAL A 288 31.55 18.79 -1.89
N THR A 289 32.76 19.28 -1.87
CA THR A 289 33.44 19.86 -3.04
C THR A 289 34.44 18.91 -3.66
N LYS A 290 35.00 17.98 -2.90
CA LYS A 290 35.93 16.95 -3.37
C LYS A 290 35.72 15.67 -2.57
N ALA A 291 35.75 14.54 -3.25
CA ALA A 291 35.96 13.22 -2.67
C ALA A 291 37.20 12.60 -3.33
N SER A 292 38.15 12.08 -2.55
CA SER A 292 39.39 11.53 -3.11
C SER A 292 39.85 10.28 -2.36
N THR A 293 40.49 9.37 -3.09
CA THR A 293 41.09 8.18 -2.55
C THR A 293 42.42 7.90 -3.30
N THR A 294 43.33 7.17 -2.67
CA THR A 294 44.57 6.72 -3.27
C THR A 294 44.57 5.21 -3.39
N ALA A 295 44.73 4.68 -4.59
CA ALA A 295 44.87 3.25 -4.85
C ALA A 295 46.04 3.03 -5.83
N ASP A 296 46.87 2.00 -5.58
CA ASP A 296 48.02 1.66 -6.40
C ASP A 296 48.96 2.86 -6.68
N GLY A 297 49.14 3.73 -5.67
CA GLY A 297 49.97 4.93 -5.78
C GLY A 297 49.37 6.08 -6.58
N ARG A 298 48.12 5.96 -7.03
CA ARG A 298 47.41 6.98 -7.82
C ARG A 298 46.31 7.62 -6.99
N GLU A 299 46.13 8.94 -7.10
CA GLU A 299 45.01 9.62 -6.50
C GLU A 299 43.84 9.68 -7.50
N TYR A 300 42.67 9.22 -7.06
CA TYR A 300 41.40 9.31 -7.77
C TYR A 300 40.54 10.36 -7.07
N THR A 301 40.01 11.33 -7.84
CA THR A 301 39.24 12.42 -7.29
C THR A 301 37.94 12.63 -8.02
N ASN A 302 36.90 12.93 -7.26
CA ASN A 302 35.67 13.52 -7.76
C ASN A 302 35.56 14.93 -7.21
N THR A 303 35.38 15.91 -8.09
CA THR A 303 35.12 17.29 -7.69
C THR A 303 33.69 17.68 -8.07
N PHE A 304 33.08 18.46 -7.21
CA PHE A 304 31.67 18.86 -7.32
C PHE A 304 31.57 20.39 -7.35
N ALA A 305 30.90 20.92 -8.36
CA ALA A 305 30.65 22.35 -8.47
C ALA A 305 29.14 22.64 -8.30
N TYR A 306 28.86 23.74 -7.62
CA TYR A 306 27.49 24.14 -7.30
C TYR A 306 27.22 25.55 -7.79
N THR A 307 26.02 25.79 -8.31
CA THR A 307 25.51 27.13 -8.59
C THR A 307 24.27 27.35 -7.73
N LYS A 308 24.36 28.29 -6.79
CA LYS A 308 23.42 28.40 -5.67
C LYS A 308 23.39 27.06 -4.91
N ASP A 309 22.24 26.41 -4.79
CA ASP A 309 22.10 25.13 -4.08
C ASP A 309 22.00 23.90 -4.99
N LYS A 310 22.25 24.09 -6.29
CA LYS A 310 22.20 23.01 -7.28
C LYS A 310 23.60 22.54 -7.64
N LEU A 311 23.80 21.21 -7.65
CA LEU A 311 24.98 20.59 -8.24
C LEU A 311 24.94 20.83 -9.75
N THR A 312 26.00 21.42 -10.31
CA THR A 312 26.07 21.78 -11.72
C THR A 312 27.13 21.05 -12.49
N GLN A 313 28.13 20.52 -11.81
CA GLN A 313 29.19 19.75 -12.45
C GLN A 313 29.75 18.71 -11.51
N VAL A 314 30.06 17.53 -12.06
CA VAL A 314 30.89 16.49 -11.44
C VAL A 314 32.06 16.24 -12.39
N LYS A 315 33.28 16.30 -11.87
CA LYS A 315 34.49 16.01 -12.63
C LYS A 315 35.25 14.88 -11.97
N HIS A 316 35.57 13.83 -12.73
CA HIS A 316 36.40 12.70 -12.32
C HIS A 316 37.81 12.90 -12.83
N ASN A 317 38.80 12.79 -11.96
CA ASN A 317 40.19 12.93 -12.31
C ASN A 317 41.00 11.75 -11.77
N THR A 318 42.01 11.35 -12.54
CA THR A 318 43.10 10.48 -12.08
C THR A 318 44.41 11.27 -12.09
N SER A 319 45.35 11.01 -11.16
CA SER A 319 46.55 11.84 -10.98
C SER A 319 47.48 11.87 -12.17
N ASP A 320 47.39 10.91 -13.10
CA ASP A 320 48.45 10.65 -14.07
C ASP A 320 48.12 11.04 -15.51
N ASN A 321 46.87 11.38 -15.83
CA ASN A 321 46.49 11.62 -17.20
C ASN A 321 45.23 12.53 -17.34
N ALA A 322 45.47 13.80 -17.70
CA ALA A 322 44.39 14.77 -17.92
C ALA A 322 43.42 14.36 -19.06
N SER A 323 43.81 13.41 -19.91
CA SER A 323 42.95 12.89 -20.99
C SER A 323 41.86 11.91 -20.50
N GLU A 324 41.95 11.43 -19.26
CA GLU A 324 40.95 10.55 -18.65
C GLU A 324 39.94 11.32 -17.79
N ASP A 325 40.10 12.64 -17.68
CA ASP A 325 39.17 13.48 -16.94
C ASP A 325 37.82 13.52 -17.65
N VAL A 326 36.78 13.12 -16.95
CA VAL A 326 35.40 13.19 -17.43
C VAL A 326 34.61 14.20 -16.61
N ALA A 327 34.02 15.17 -17.28
CA ALA A 327 33.17 16.17 -16.65
C ALA A 327 31.72 16.01 -17.13
N TYR A 328 30.78 15.95 -16.17
CA TYR A 328 29.35 15.96 -16.44
C TYR A 328 28.80 17.32 -16.01
N THR A 329 28.06 17.96 -16.89
CA THR A 329 27.27 19.17 -16.57
C THR A 329 25.83 18.73 -16.38
N LEU A 330 25.20 19.11 -15.26
CA LEU A 330 23.88 18.72 -14.84
C LEU A 330 22.87 19.87 -15.02
#